data_72feca7a0feac6a33ce37db060bea444
#
_entry.id   72feca7a0feac6a33ce37db060bea444
#
_cell.length_a   1.000
_cell.length_b   1.000
_cell.length_c   1.000
_cell.angle_alpha   90.00
_cell.angle_beta   90.00
_cell.angle_gamma   90.00
#
_symmetry.space_group_name_H-M   'P 1'
#
loop_
_entity.id
_entity.type
_entity.pdbx_description
1 polymer ?
#
loop_
_entity_poly.entity_id
_entity_poly.type
_entity_poly.pdbx_seq_one_letter_code
_entity_poly.pdbx_strand_id
1 'polypeptide(L)'
;MWGHNRRAAVCTWQGDVWIVEGLDLPKGKLSWRRIATGMFQPLGLKIVNETIYVCCRDQITRLHDANDDGEIDFYENFNNDHQVTEHFHEFAMDLQTDAEGNFYFAKAARHAKDGLVPHHGSIIKVSKDGSKSWRIANGFRAPNGVTVNGDGTFFASDQEGHWIPKNRINLIKQDGFYGYMGSYVPGRDPE
;
A
#
# COMPACT_ATOMS: atom_id res chain seq x y z
N MET A 1 -22.19 -5.27 -5.96
CA MET A 1 -21.45 -6.29 -5.21
C MET A 1 -20.23 -6.73 -6.00
N TRP A 2 -19.05 -6.53 -5.43
CA TRP A 2 -17.77 -6.82 -6.13
C TRP A 2 -17.61 -8.31 -6.45
N GLY A 3 -17.96 -9.20 -5.55
CA GLY A 3 -17.77 -10.63 -5.73
C GLY A 3 -18.74 -11.36 -6.68
N HIS A 4 -19.88 -10.78 -6.97
CA HIS A 4 -20.93 -11.47 -7.78
C HIS A 4 -20.87 -11.15 -9.27
N ASN A 5 -20.31 -10.01 -9.67
CA ASN A 5 -20.26 -9.57 -11.07
C ASN A 5 -18.92 -9.79 -11.73
N ARG A 6 -18.00 -10.53 -11.09
CA ARG A 6 -16.65 -10.82 -11.59
C ARG A 6 -15.98 -9.58 -12.20
N ARG A 7 -15.98 -8.51 -11.44
CA ARG A 7 -15.30 -7.26 -11.76
C ARG A 7 -14.12 -7.04 -10.81
N ALA A 8 -13.11 -6.33 -11.27
CA ALA A 8 -11.95 -5.92 -10.49
C ALA A 8 -11.80 -4.41 -10.51
N ALA A 9 -11.27 -3.85 -9.42
CA ALA A 9 -10.76 -2.48 -9.40
C ALA A 9 -9.24 -2.50 -9.54
N VAL A 10 -8.71 -1.60 -10.36
CA VAL A 10 -7.29 -1.48 -10.64
C VAL A 10 -6.88 -0.03 -10.46
N CYS A 11 -5.92 0.25 -9.56
CA CYS A 11 -5.28 1.54 -9.48
C CYS A 11 -4.01 1.57 -10.35
N THR A 12 -3.67 2.74 -10.87
CA THR A 12 -2.49 2.94 -11.70
C THR A 12 -1.57 4.00 -11.11
N TRP A 13 -0.27 3.86 -11.32
CA TRP A 13 0.74 4.83 -10.92
C TRP A 13 0.43 6.28 -11.35
N GLN A 14 -0.26 6.46 -12.48
CA GLN A 14 -0.63 7.77 -13.02
C GLN A 14 -1.73 8.47 -12.24
N GLY A 15 -2.37 7.77 -11.29
CA GLY A 15 -3.39 8.37 -10.43
C GLY A 15 -4.83 7.98 -10.76
N ASP A 16 -5.02 6.99 -11.60
CA ASP A 16 -6.36 6.54 -12.00
C ASP A 16 -6.82 5.30 -11.22
N VAL A 17 -8.14 5.16 -11.09
CA VAL A 17 -8.79 3.90 -10.73
C VAL A 17 -9.74 3.48 -11.85
N TRP A 18 -9.62 2.23 -12.24
CA TRP A 18 -10.40 1.60 -13.29
C TRP A 18 -11.20 0.42 -12.75
N ILE A 19 -12.41 0.25 -13.27
CA ILE A 19 -13.19 -0.97 -13.11
C ILE A 19 -13.04 -1.80 -14.38
N VAL A 20 -12.71 -3.07 -14.17
CA VAL A 20 -12.63 -4.08 -15.24
C VAL A 20 -13.80 -5.04 -15.06
N GLU A 21 -14.58 -5.21 -16.09
CA GLU A 21 -15.73 -6.11 -16.11
C GLU A 21 -15.58 -7.17 -17.20
N GLY A 22 -16.32 -8.27 -17.07
CA GLY A 22 -16.28 -9.37 -18.04
C GLY A 22 -15.17 -10.38 -17.78
N LEU A 23 -14.65 -10.47 -16.56
CA LEU A 23 -13.58 -11.40 -16.19
C LEU A 23 -13.95 -12.88 -16.35
N ASP A 24 -15.25 -13.20 -16.41
CA ASP A 24 -15.81 -14.54 -16.65
C ASP A 24 -16.26 -14.77 -18.10
N LEU A 25 -16.17 -13.76 -18.95
CA LEU A 25 -16.56 -13.84 -20.34
C LEU A 25 -15.43 -14.41 -21.23
N PRO A 26 -15.76 -14.92 -22.42
CA PRO A 26 -14.77 -15.31 -23.39
C PRO A 26 -13.77 -14.19 -23.70
N LYS A 27 -12.55 -14.57 -24.09
CA LYS A 27 -11.47 -13.61 -24.44
C LYS A 27 -11.99 -12.52 -25.40
N GLY A 28 -11.59 -11.28 -25.13
CA GLY A 28 -11.94 -10.10 -25.95
C GLY A 28 -13.23 -9.39 -25.56
N LYS A 29 -13.90 -9.80 -24.47
CA LYS A 29 -15.11 -9.13 -23.95
C LYS A 29 -14.88 -8.38 -22.63
N LEU A 30 -13.63 -8.04 -22.29
CA LEU A 30 -13.34 -7.19 -21.16
C LEU A 30 -13.70 -5.72 -21.49
N SER A 31 -14.36 -5.06 -20.57
CA SER A 31 -14.58 -3.62 -20.61
C SER A 31 -13.81 -2.94 -19.48
N TRP A 32 -13.32 -1.74 -19.75
CA TRP A 32 -12.55 -0.92 -18.81
C TRP A 32 -13.23 0.44 -18.70
N ARG A 33 -13.57 0.83 -17.49
CA ARG A 33 -14.13 2.15 -17.21
C ARG A 33 -13.31 2.84 -16.13
N ARG A 34 -12.79 4.01 -16.43
CA ARG A 34 -12.12 4.84 -15.43
C ARG A 34 -13.19 5.48 -14.56
N ILE A 35 -13.06 5.33 -13.25
CA ILE A 35 -14.01 5.85 -12.26
C ILE A 35 -13.43 6.99 -11.41
N ALA A 36 -12.12 7.10 -11.32
CA ALA A 36 -11.43 8.12 -10.55
C ALA A 36 -10.08 8.45 -11.19
N THR A 37 -9.58 9.67 -10.96
CA THR A 37 -8.29 10.16 -11.46
C THR A 37 -7.69 11.22 -10.53
N GLY A 38 -6.43 11.59 -10.75
CA GLY A 38 -5.79 12.71 -10.05
C GLY A 38 -5.18 12.37 -8.68
N MET A 39 -5.13 11.10 -8.31
CA MET A 39 -4.48 10.66 -7.06
C MET A 39 -2.96 10.61 -7.20
N PHE A 40 -2.25 10.81 -6.09
CA PHE A 40 -0.79 10.85 -6.09
C PHE A 40 -0.18 9.44 -5.98
N GLN A 41 0.24 8.90 -7.13
CA GLN A 41 0.99 7.64 -7.25
C GLN A 41 0.37 6.47 -6.43
N PRO A 42 -0.87 6.07 -6.69
CA PRO A 42 -1.51 4.95 -5.99
C PRO A 42 -0.85 3.62 -6.36
N LEU A 43 -0.49 2.81 -5.35
CA LEU A 43 0.13 1.49 -5.49
C LEU A 43 -0.52 0.43 -4.59
N GLY A 44 -1.67 0.72 -4.03
CA GLY A 44 -2.46 -0.22 -3.24
C GLY A 44 -3.95 0.10 -3.34
N LEU A 45 -4.77 -0.92 -3.35
CA LEU A 45 -6.22 -0.79 -3.38
C LEU A 45 -6.87 -1.90 -2.57
N LYS A 46 -7.86 -1.55 -1.76
CA LYS A 46 -8.69 -2.49 -1.01
C LYS A 46 -10.16 -2.11 -1.11
N ILE A 47 -11.00 -3.11 -1.25
CA ILE A 47 -12.45 -2.93 -1.20
C ILE A 47 -12.94 -3.48 0.13
N VAL A 48 -13.61 -2.63 0.90
CA VAL A 48 -14.21 -2.99 2.19
C VAL A 48 -15.66 -2.54 2.17
N ASN A 49 -16.59 -3.46 2.36
CA ASN A 49 -18.04 -3.19 2.36
C ASN A 49 -18.49 -2.36 1.14
N GLU A 50 -18.11 -2.80 -0.07
CA GLU A 50 -18.40 -2.16 -1.37
C GLU A 50 -17.66 -0.81 -1.60
N THR A 51 -16.98 -0.25 -0.62
CA THR A 51 -16.24 1.01 -0.72
C THR A 51 -14.78 0.74 -1.12
N ILE A 52 -14.27 1.54 -2.04
CA ILE A 52 -12.89 1.48 -2.52
C ILE A 52 -11.99 2.39 -1.67
N TYR A 53 -10.92 1.82 -1.16
CA TYR A 53 -9.82 2.53 -0.50
C TYR A 53 -8.57 2.40 -1.35
N VAL A 54 -7.86 3.51 -1.52
CA VAL A 54 -6.66 3.57 -2.38
C VAL A 54 -5.49 4.08 -1.56
N CYS A 55 -4.42 3.28 -1.49
CA CYS A 55 -3.16 3.69 -0.87
C CYS A 55 -2.35 4.52 -1.87
N CYS A 56 -2.36 5.81 -1.66
CA CYS A 56 -1.58 6.80 -2.39
C CYS A 56 -0.26 7.06 -1.66
N ARG A 57 0.67 7.73 -2.33
CA ARG A 57 1.97 8.04 -1.75
C ARG A 57 1.88 8.92 -0.50
N ASP A 58 0.86 9.77 -0.42
CA ASP A 58 0.63 10.79 0.62
C ASP A 58 -0.50 10.44 1.60
N GLN A 59 -1.39 9.53 1.22
CA GLN A 59 -2.57 9.24 2.05
C GLN A 59 -3.25 7.93 1.65
N ILE A 60 -4.13 7.42 2.50
CA ILE A 60 -5.19 6.50 2.10
C ILE A 60 -6.41 7.34 1.72
N THR A 61 -6.86 7.21 0.49
CA THR A 61 -8.05 7.89 -0.03
C THR A 61 -9.23 6.93 -0.05
N ARG A 62 -10.36 7.34 0.52
CA ARG A 62 -11.63 6.65 0.41
C ARG A 62 -12.46 7.28 -0.70
N LEU A 63 -12.97 6.46 -1.61
CA LEU A 63 -13.71 6.91 -2.78
C LEU A 63 -15.22 6.79 -2.57
N HIS A 64 -15.96 7.84 -2.91
CA HIS A 64 -17.41 7.90 -2.79
C HIS A 64 -18.06 8.20 -4.14
N ASP A 65 -18.98 7.33 -4.54
CA ASP A 65 -19.94 7.52 -5.60
C ASP A 65 -21.26 7.85 -4.90
N ALA A 66 -21.65 9.12 -4.88
CA ALA A 66 -22.77 9.61 -4.07
C ALA A 66 -24.13 9.48 -4.77
N ASN A 67 -24.12 9.35 -6.09
CA ASN A 67 -25.30 9.28 -6.93
C ASN A 67 -25.49 7.91 -7.60
N ASP A 68 -24.58 6.94 -7.34
CA ASP A 68 -24.57 5.59 -7.88
C ASP A 68 -24.50 5.53 -9.43
N ASP A 69 -23.86 6.52 -10.08
CA ASP A 69 -23.67 6.52 -11.54
C ASP A 69 -22.41 5.76 -11.98
N GLY A 70 -21.59 5.38 -11.00
CA GLY A 70 -20.37 4.61 -11.18
C GLY A 70 -19.14 5.46 -11.46
N GLU A 71 -19.20 6.78 -11.34
CA GLU A 71 -18.07 7.70 -11.28
C GLU A 71 -17.89 8.21 -9.85
N ILE A 72 -16.67 8.56 -9.47
CA ILE A 72 -16.39 8.99 -8.10
C ILE A 72 -16.62 10.50 -7.99
N ASP A 73 -17.56 10.88 -7.13
CA ASP A 73 -17.91 12.29 -6.87
C ASP A 73 -17.02 12.94 -5.81
N PHE A 74 -16.58 12.15 -4.81
CA PHE A 74 -15.87 12.69 -3.66
C PHE A 74 -14.71 11.80 -3.22
N TYR A 75 -13.57 12.44 -2.95
CA TYR A 75 -12.34 11.83 -2.47
C TYR A 75 -12.13 12.24 -1.00
N GLU A 76 -12.37 11.31 -0.11
CA GLU A 76 -12.17 11.53 1.32
C GLU A 76 -10.72 11.20 1.70
N ASN A 77 -10.06 12.12 2.38
CA ASN A 77 -8.82 11.81 3.09
C ASN A 77 -9.15 10.92 4.29
N PHE A 78 -8.94 9.62 4.13
CA PHE A 78 -9.22 8.65 5.19
C PHE A 78 -8.13 8.65 6.27
N ASN A 79 -6.87 8.73 5.87
CA ASN A 79 -5.72 8.90 6.77
C ASN A 79 -4.51 9.42 6.00
N ASN A 80 -3.84 10.44 6.52
CA ASN A 80 -2.61 11.02 5.97
C ASN A 80 -1.51 11.22 7.01
N ASP A 81 -1.48 10.40 8.05
CA ASP A 81 -0.48 10.51 9.12
C ASP A 81 0.94 10.20 8.63
N HIS A 82 1.09 9.39 7.56
CA HIS A 82 2.40 9.08 7.02
C HIS A 82 2.94 10.22 6.17
N GLN A 83 4.15 10.62 6.51
CA GLN A 83 4.81 11.76 5.86
C GLN A 83 5.48 11.37 4.54
N VAL A 84 5.58 12.36 3.65
CA VAL A 84 6.24 12.26 2.35
C VAL A 84 7.37 13.28 2.28
N THR A 85 8.48 12.92 1.64
CA THR A 85 9.54 13.85 1.26
C THR A 85 9.69 13.93 -0.26
N GLU A 86 10.63 14.70 -0.76
CA GLU A 86 10.92 14.84 -2.20
C GLU A 86 11.56 13.60 -2.82
N HIS A 87 11.96 12.61 -2.02
CA HIS A 87 12.73 11.48 -2.52
C HIS A 87 11.88 10.52 -3.36
N PHE A 88 12.33 10.22 -4.57
CA PHE A 88 11.58 9.41 -5.54
C PHE A 88 11.21 7.99 -5.07
N HIS A 89 12.00 7.40 -4.17
CA HIS A 89 11.88 6.00 -3.75
C HIS A 89 10.89 5.76 -2.59
N GLU A 90 10.21 6.76 -2.12
CA GLU A 90 9.27 6.69 -0.97
C GLU A 90 7.89 6.15 -1.34
N PHE A 91 7.80 5.00 -1.94
CA PHE A 91 6.52 4.43 -2.31
C PHE A 91 5.71 4.01 -1.08
N ALA A 92 4.39 4.23 -1.11
CA ALA A 92 3.43 3.58 -0.23
C ALA A 92 2.75 2.47 -1.05
N MET A 93 2.91 1.23 -0.62
CA MET A 93 2.64 0.05 -1.46
C MET A 93 1.69 -0.91 -0.77
N ASP A 94 0.83 -1.52 -1.58
CA ASP A 94 -0.18 -2.48 -1.15
C ASP A 94 -1.23 -1.83 -0.23
N LEU A 95 -2.29 -2.53 0.07
CA LEU A 95 -3.27 -2.17 1.08
C LEU A 95 -4.04 -3.41 1.50
N GLN A 96 -3.88 -3.84 2.75
CA GLN A 96 -4.54 -5.02 3.29
C GLN A 96 -5.37 -4.66 4.51
N THR A 97 -6.25 -5.57 4.93
CA THR A 97 -7.04 -5.42 6.15
C THR A 97 -6.96 -6.67 7.01
N ASP A 98 -6.95 -6.50 8.34
CA ASP A 98 -7.16 -7.58 9.29
C ASP A 98 -8.65 -7.90 9.50
N ALA A 99 -8.92 -8.88 10.34
CA ALA A 99 -10.29 -9.31 10.67
C ALA A 99 -11.07 -8.24 11.47
N GLU A 100 -10.39 -7.36 12.17
CA GLU A 100 -10.97 -6.23 12.90
C GLU A 100 -11.27 -5.03 12.00
N GLY A 101 -10.80 -5.06 10.74
CA GLY A 101 -11.00 -4.01 9.74
C GLY A 101 -9.93 -2.91 9.75
N ASN A 102 -8.82 -3.08 10.48
CA ASN A 102 -7.69 -2.16 10.38
C ASN A 102 -6.94 -2.34 9.07
N PHE A 103 -6.39 -1.25 8.54
CA PHE A 103 -5.64 -1.26 7.29
C PHE A 103 -4.14 -1.39 7.52
N TYR A 104 -3.45 -2.00 6.56
CA TYR A 104 -2.01 -2.18 6.57
C TYR A 104 -1.43 -1.89 5.20
N PHE A 105 -0.34 -1.13 5.18
CA PHE A 105 0.43 -0.87 3.96
C PHE A 105 1.93 -0.77 4.27
N ALA A 106 2.73 -0.85 3.23
CA ALA A 106 4.18 -0.75 3.33
C ALA A 106 4.67 0.60 2.82
N LYS A 107 5.58 1.23 3.57
CA LYS A 107 6.26 2.48 3.17
C LYS A 107 7.72 2.21 2.89
N ALA A 108 8.17 2.47 1.67
CA ALA A 108 9.57 2.30 1.28
C ALA A 108 10.50 3.31 1.98
N ALA A 109 11.76 2.91 2.17
CA ALA A 109 12.82 3.78 2.63
C ALA A 109 13.36 4.67 1.51
N ARG A 110 14.19 5.63 1.88
CA ARG A 110 14.99 6.38 0.92
C ARG A 110 16.12 5.48 0.39
N HIS A 111 16.31 5.47 -0.92
CA HIS A 111 17.37 4.66 -1.53
C HIS A 111 18.75 5.21 -1.15
N ALA A 112 19.58 4.38 -0.51
CA ALA A 112 20.97 4.70 -0.09
C ALA A 112 21.10 6.00 0.73
N LYS A 113 20.08 6.36 1.51
CA LYS A 113 20.07 7.55 2.38
C LYS A 113 19.36 7.24 3.69
N ASP A 114 19.70 7.99 4.73
CA ASP A 114 19.01 7.94 6.02
C ASP A 114 17.53 8.32 5.88
N GLY A 115 16.69 7.75 6.75
CA GLY A 115 15.32 8.17 6.89
C GLY A 115 15.23 9.61 7.41
N LEU A 116 14.36 10.42 6.80
CA LEU A 116 14.04 11.76 7.29
C LEU A 116 12.77 11.79 8.12
N VAL A 117 11.92 10.80 7.95
CA VAL A 117 10.64 10.68 8.66
C VAL A 117 10.52 9.29 9.27
N PRO A 118 9.79 9.14 10.38
CA PRO A 118 9.70 7.87 11.11
C PRO A 118 9.03 6.74 10.32
N HIS A 119 8.33 7.07 9.23
CA HIS A 119 7.60 6.11 8.40
C HIS A 119 8.45 5.46 7.29
N HIS A 120 9.67 5.95 7.03
CA HIS A 120 10.55 5.35 6.03
C HIS A 120 10.92 3.90 6.37
N GLY A 121 10.81 3.01 5.38
CA GLY A 121 11.15 1.59 5.52
C GLY A 121 10.32 0.86 6.57
N SER A 122 9.01 1.08 6.59
CA SER A 122 8.13 0.58 7.65
C SER A 122 6.89 -0.11 7.11
N ILE A 123 6.31 -0.96 7.94
CA ILE A 123 4.91 -1.40 7.80
C ILE A 123 4.05 -0.54 8.75
N ILE A 124 3.01 0.02 8.20
CA ILE A 124 2.11 0.94 8.89
C ILE A 124 0.73 0.29 9.03
N LYS A 125 0.19 0.34 10.23
CA LYS A 125 -1.20 0.01 10.56
C LYS A 125 -2.00 1.29 10.69
N VAL A 126 -3.21 1.33 10.12
CA VAL A 126 -4.19 2.40 10.30
C VAL A 126 -5.45 1.82 10.88
N SER A 127 -6.04 2.50 11.88
CA SER A 127 -7.30 2.07 12.50
C SER A 127 -8.43 1.98 11.46
N LYS A 128 -9.40 1.12 11.74
CA LYS A 128 -10.57 0.88 10.86
C LYS A 128 -11.39 2.14 10.54
N ASP A 129 -11.30 3.16 11.37
CA ASP A 129 -11.96 4.46 11.21
C ASP A 129 -11.05 5.54 10.62
N GLY A 130 -9.79 5.21 10.32
CA GLY A 130 -8.81 6.13 9.77
C GLY A 130 -8.20 7.13 10.77
N SER A 131 -8.65 7.14 12.02
CA SER A 131 -8.32 8.20 12.99
C SER A 131 -6.92 8.11 13.59
N LYS A 132 -6.24 6.96 13.45
CA LYS A 132 -4.92 6.73 14.05
C LYS A 132 -4.08 5.82 13.17
N SER A 133 -2.76 6.04 13.20
CA SER A 133 -1.80 5.15 12.59
C SER A 133 -0.66 4.75 13.54
N TRP A 134 -0.05 3.60 13.27
CA TRP A 134 1.09 3.07 14.03
C TRP A 134 2.08 2.43 13.09
N ARG A 135 3.35 2.63 13.35
CA ARG A 135 4.42 1.85 12.75
C ARG A 135 4.54 0.53 13.53
N ILE A 136 4.28 -0.60 12.88
CA ILE A 136 4.31 -1.93 13.52
C ILE A 136 5.62 -2.67 13.28
N ALA A 137 6.38 -2.31 12.25
CA ALA A 137 7.69 -2.90 11.95
C ALA A 137 8.50 -1.93 11.10
N ASN A 138 9.84 -2.07 11.12
CA ASN A 138 10.74 -1.22 10.34
C ASN A 138 12.00 -1.97 9.85
N GLY A 139 12.91 -1.23 9.22
CA GLY A 139 14.13 -1.82 8.67
C GLY A 139 13.92 -2.48 7.31
N PHE A 140 12.98 -1.98 6.52
CA PHE A 140 12.73 -2.39 5.13
C PHE A 140 13.34 -1.39 4.15
N ARG A 141 13.78 -1.86 3.00
CA ARG A 141 14.22 -1.01 1.90
C ARG A 141 13.07 -0.56 1.01
N ALA A 142 12.38 -1.50 0.41
CA ALA A 142 11.21 -1.27 -0.42
C ALA A 142 10.28 -2.49 -0.33
N PRO A 143 9.56 -2.62 0.79
CA PRO A 143 8.65 -3.73 0.99
C PRO A 143 7.49 -3.61 0.00
N ASN A 144 7.24 -4.71 -0.73
CA ASN A 144 6.17 -4.80 -1.71
C ASN A 144 5.55 -6.20 -1.63
N GLY A 145 4.24 -6.30 -1.78
CA GLY A 145 3.52 -7.55 -1.54
C GLY A 145 3.35 -7.83 -0.04
N VAL A 146 2.38 -7.16 0.54
CA VAL A 146 1.94 -7.33 1.93
C VAL A 146 0.75 -8.27 1.96
N THR A 147 0.72 -9.22 2.86
CA THR A 147 -0.45 -10.08 3.08
C THR A 147 -0.75 -10.28 4.56
N VAL A 148 -2.03 -10.22 4.90
CA VAL A 148 -2.55 -10.56 6.22
C VAL A 148 -3.44 -11.78 6.05
N ASN A 149 -3.05 -12.90 6.66
CA ASN A 149 -3.81 -14.15 6.60
C ASN A 149 -4.97 -14.14 7.60
N GLY A 150 -5.94 -15.02 7.38
CA GLY A 150 -7.11 -15.14 8.26
C GLY A 150 -6.79 -15.56 9.71
N ASP A 151 -5.63 -16.17 9.94
CA ASP A 151 -5.11 -16.51 11.28
C ASP A 151 -4.31 -15.36 11.94
N GLY A 152 -4.24 -14.20 11.29
CA GLY A 152 -3.50 -13.03 11.76
C GLY A 152 -1.99 -13.07 11.44
N THR A 153 -1.48 -14.10 10.77
CA THR A 153 -0.10 -14.09 10.31
C THR A 153 0.09 -13.06 9.21
N PHE A 154 1.18 -12.31 9.30
CA PHE A 154 1.46 -11.20 8.44
C PHE A 154 2.82 -11.37 7.75
N PHE A 155 2.83 -11.31 6.42
CA PHE A 155 4.05 -11.39 5.63
C PHE A 155 4.23 -10.16 4.75
N ALA A 156 5.49 -9.78 4.53
CA ALA A 156 5.87 -8.80 3.52
C ALA A 156 7.12 -9.27 2.78
N SER A 157 7.11 -9.12 1.47
CA SER A 157 8.36 -9.23 0.69
C SER A 157 9.12 -7.91 0.80
N ASP A 158 10.45 -7.97 0.71
CA ASP A 158 11.29 -6.79 0.67
C ASP A 158 12.30 -6.89 -0.47
N GLN A 159 12.54 -5.78 -1.12
CA GLN A 159 13.52 -5.69 -2.18
C GLN A 159 14.93 -5.87 -1.62
N GLU A 160 15.80 -6.49 -2.39
CA GLU A 160 17.23 -6.59 -2.09
C GLU A 160 17.82 -5.23 -1.67
N GLY A 161 18.71 -5.25 -0.67
CA GLY A 161 19.52 -4.09 -0.33
C GLY A 161 20.53 -3.81 -1.47
N HIS A 162 20.99 -2.58 -1.59
CA HIS A 162 22.11 -2.25 -2.48
C HIS A 162 23.41 -2.97 -2.14
N TRP A 163 23.38 -3.77 -1.14
CA TRP A 163 24.47 -4.44 -0.43
C TRP A 163 24.32 -5.98 -0.41
N ILE A 164 23.13 -6.51 -0.14
CA ILE A 164 22.83 -7.94 -0.18
C ILE A 164 21.92 -8.19 -1.38
N PRO A 165 22.40 -8.89 -2.42
CA PRO A 165 21.62 -9.09 -3.64
C PRO A 165 20.58 -10.23 -3.46
N LYS A 166 19.69 -10.10 -2.49
CA LYS A 166 18.65 -11.09 -2.19
C LYS A 166 17.35 -10.41 -1.75
N ASN A 167 16.27 -10.68 -2.46
CA ASN A 167 14.93 -10.37 -2.00
C ASN A 167 14.54 -11.32 -0.86
N ARG A 168 13.72 -10.84 0.06
CA ARG A 168 13.29 -11.59 1.25
C ARG A 168 11.79 -11.65 1.34
N ILE A 169 11.28 -12.71 1.96
CA ILE A 169 9.94 -12.79 2.51
C ILE A 169 10.07 -12.80 4.02
N ASN A 170 9.46 -11.86 4.68
CA ASN A 170 9.55 -11.67 6.11
C ASN A 170 8.22 -11.98 6.79
N LEU A 171 8.25 -12.79 7.83
CA LEU A 171 7.15 -12.90 8.78
C LEU A 171 7.20 -11.64 9.67
N ILE A 172 6.16 -10.83 9.59
CA ILE A 172 6.11 -9.54 10.30
C ILE A 172 5.67 -9.76 11.75
N LYS A 173 6.47 -9.23 12.66
CA LYS A 173 6.19 -9.20 14.10
C LYS A 173 6.07 -7.76 14.56
N GLN A 174 5.23 -7.54 15.54
CA GLN A 174 5.11 -6.24 16.21
C GLN A 174 6.50 -5.79 16.71
N ASP A 175 6.85 -4.54 16.42
CA ASP A 175 8.12 -3.88 16.77
C ASP A 175 9.38 -4.55 16.16
N GLY A 176 9.19 -5.39 15.12
CA GLY A 176 10.28 -6.06 14.42
C GLY A 176 11.14 -5.10 13.61
N PHE A 177 12.48 -5.34 13.63
CA PHE A 177 13.44 -4.68 12.76
C PHE A 177 14.00 -5.67 11.74
N TYR A 178 13.94 -5.31 10.44
CA TYR A 178 14.25 -6.22 9.33
C TYR A 178 15.53 -5.91 8.59
N GLY A 179 16.43 -5.09 9.22
CA GLY A 179 17.85 -5.03 8.90
C GLY A 179 18.27 -4.00 7.84
N TYR A 180 17.37 -3.29 7.18
CA TYR A 180 17.77 -2.24 6.25
C TYR A 180 18.16 -0.96 6.99
N MET A 181 19.40 -0.51 6.77
CA MET A 181 19.94 0.77 7.23
C MET A 181 20.51 1.49 6.01
N GLY A 182 19.84 2.56 5.59
CA GLY A 182 20.12 3.24 4.32
C GLY A 182 21.53 3.84 4.20
N SER A 183 22.14 4.21 5.32
CA SER A 183 23.48 4.78 5.39
C SER A 183 24.58 3.79 5.79
N TYR A 184 24.22 2.53 6.10
CA TYR A 184 25.19 1.53 6.50
C TYR A 184 26.20 1.26 5.38
N VAL A 185 27.50 1.36 5.72
CA VAL A 185 28.62 1.05 4.83
C VAL A 185 29.48 -0.03 5.48
N PRO A 186 29.53 -1.23 4.89
CA PRO A 186 30.35 -2.32 5.41
C PRO A 186 31.82 -1.96 5.51
N GLY A 187 32.43 -2.40 6.60
CA GLY A 187 33.83 -2.09 6.92
C GLY A 187 34.05 -0.67 7.46
N ARG A 188 33.03 0.22 7.38
CA ARG A 188 33.06 1.53 8.06
C ARG A 188 32.20 1.52 9.32
N ASP A 189 31.02 0.97 9.22
CA ASP A 189 30.06 0.98 10.31
C ASP A 189 30.08 -0.38 11.04
N PRO A 190 29.89 -0.43 12.36
CA PRO A 190 29.91 -1.68 13.12
C PRO A 190 28.77 -2.59 12.69
N GLU A 191 29.01 -3.92 12.73
CA GLU A 191 28.00 -4.95 12.42
C GLU A 191 26.89 -5.02 13.48
#